data_a4ad225567e239ed1134536def757c57
#
_entry.id   a4ad225567e239ed1134536def757c57
#
_cell.length_a   1.000
_cell.length_b   1.000
_cell.length_c   1.000
_cell.angle_alpha   90.00
_cell.angle_beta   90.00
_cell.angle_gamma   90.00
#
_symmetry.space_group_name_H-M   'P 1'
#
loop_
_entity.id
_entity.type
_entity.pdbx_description
1 polymer ?
#
loop_
_entity_poly.entity_id
_entity_poly.type
_entity_poly.pdbx_seq_one_letter_code
_entity_poly.pdbx_strand_id
1 'polypeptide(L)'
;MIKRIKGSLFAKVFILTVTVLLCVSFLVYGVLAWYMPQTYSNNLNAALDEQTSDFIYELEHIRMQDSGGLFDQFLQNTTISMVELYTADGVLVETPSNQNSFNDGITGEALGGASYESAPIISNSYYFSFADDNSQYILTVYGEASQIAELRQSFVSVLPILFCVILLVSLATAWGYSRIITNPVLKISRISKEMSDMRLEWQLEERRSDELGVLENSLNTLSRKLSATLEELQSANLQLQKDIEHQKALERAQQDFFSSASHELKTPITIIKGQLEGMLLGIGAYKDHEKYLARSLEVAATLETMVQEILTISRLETNVDFKMEHFDCAPMIHGYLREIDDLVATKELQIHLAIQSPAFINGNKLLIEKVFSNLISNAVKYSPHGASVDIILQNANGRFLFSVENTGTHIPEDDIPKLFDAFYRMEQSRSRRTGGSGLGLYMVQRILQQHNSYCEACNTENGVKFFFTI
;
A
#
# COMPACT_ATOMS: atom_id res chain seq x y z
N MET A 1 -4.65 -19.61 -32.28
CA MET A 1 -3.26 -19.70 -31.79
C MET A 1 -2.47 -18.42 -32.03
N ILE A 2 -2.44 -17.81 -33.19
CA ILE A 2 -1.68 -16.60 -33.56
C ILE A 2 -2.07 -15.35 -32.75
N LYS A 3 -3.36 -15.15 -32.42
CA LYS A 3 -3.81 -14.02 -31.57
C LYS A 3 -3.30 -14.09 -30.12
N ARG A 4 -3.07 -15.29 -29.57
CA ARG A 4 -2.49 -15.48 -28.23
C ARG A 4 -0.98 -15.19 -28.18
N ILE A 5 -0.27 -15.46 -29.28
CA ILE A 5 1.15 -15.18 -29.42
C ILE A 5 1.41 -13.66 -29.51
N LYS A 6 0.54 -12.91 -30.20
CA LYS A 6 0.65 -11.43 -30.30
C LYS A 6 0.51 -10.70 -28.96
N GLY A 7 -0.13 -11.29 -27.97
CA GLY A 7 -0.33 -10.70 -26.64
C GLY A 7 0.71 -11.10 -25.59
N SER A 8 1.50 -12.14 -25.82
CA SER A 8 2.45 -12.66 -24.85
C SER A 8 3.85 -12.08 -25.05
N LEU A 9 4.34 -11.31 -24.04
CA LEU A 9 5.72 -10.80 -24.02
C LEU A 9 6.72 -11.96 -24.13
N PHE A 10 6.47 -13.05 -23.40
CA PHE A 10 7.25 -14.29 -23.48
C PHE A 10 7.40 -14.79 -24.90
N ALA A 11 6.30 -14.97 -25.63
CA ALA A 11 6.34 -15.50 -26.99
C ALA A 11 7.08 -14.56 -27.96
N LYS A 12 6.92 -13.25 -27.80
CA LYS A 12 7.62 -12.26 -28.63
C LYS A 12 9.12 -12.30 -28.41
N VAL A 13 9.57 -12.28 -27.16
CA VAL A 13 11.00 -12.32 -26.82
C VAL A 13 11.60 -13.66 -27.25
N PHE A 14 10.91 -14.77 -26.97
CA PHE A 14 11.34 -16.10 -27.37
C PHE A 14 11.52 -16.22 -28.90
N ILE A 15 10.54 -15.82 -29.69
CA ILE A 15 10.61 -15.86 -31.15
C ILE A 15 11.72 -14.95 -31.67
N LEU A 16 11.82 -13.73 -31.10
CA LEU A 16 12.86 -12.77 -31.51
C LEU A 16 14.26 -13.33 -31.26
N THR A 17 14.55 -13.87 -30.09
CA THR A 17 15.86 -14.42 -29.73
C THR A 17 16.23 -15.62 -30.62
N VAL A 18 15.29 -16.54 -30.80
CA VAL A 18 15.51 -17.70 -31.72
C VAL A 18 15.78 -17.23 -33.15
N THR A 19 14.97 -16.30 -33.68
CA THR A 19 15.13 -15.76 -35.03
C THR A 19 16.48 -15.07 -35.20
N VAL A 20 16.87 -14.20 -34.27
CA VAL A 20 18.17 -13.49 -34.34
C VAL A 20 19.33 -14.46 -34.30
N LEU A 21 19.32 -15.45 -33.37
CA LEU A 21 20.38 -16.46 -33.28
C LEU A 21 20.49 -17.31 -34.57
N LEU A 22 19.36 -17.73 -35.11
CA LEU A 22 19.35 -18.45 -36.39
C LEU A 22 19.90 -17.61 -37.56
N CYS A 23 19.44 -16.35 -37.67
CA CYS A 23 19.92 -15.44 -38.71
C CYS A 23 21.43 -15.20 -38.63
N VAL A 24 21.96 -14.91 -37.43
CA VAL A 24 23.38 -14.69 -37.20
C VAL A 24 24.18 -15.97 -37.55
N SER A 25 23.70 -17.11 -37.10
CA SER A 25 24.37 -18.39 -37.39
C SER A 25 24.37 -18.72 -38.86
N PHE A 26 23.27 -18.54 -39.59
CA PHE A 26 23.22 -18.73 -41.05
C PHE A 26 24.14 -17.74 -41.76
N LEU A 27 24.21 -16.49 -41.31
CA LEU A 27 25.10 -15.49 -41.92
C LEU A 27 26.57 -15.90 -41.74
N VAL A 28 26.98 -16.25 -40.54
CA VAL A 28 28.36 -16.66 -40.22
C VAL A 28 28.74 -17.89 -41.03
N TYR A 29 27.85 -18.90 -41.04
CA TYR A 29 28.10 -20.12 -41.83
C TYR A 29 28.17 -19.83 -43.33
N GLY A 30 27.29 -18.99 -43.86
CA GLY A 30 27.27 -18.59 -45.27
C GLY A 30 28.56 -17.90 -45.68
N VAL A 31 29.05 -16.98 -44.83
CA VAL A 31 30.33 -16.30 -45.06
C VAL A 31 31.49 -17.28 -45.06
N LEU A 32 31.54 -18.21 -44.11
CA LEU A 32 32.59 -19.22 -44.03
C LEU A 32 32.55 -20.17 -45.26
N ALA A 33 31.37 -20.67 -45.63
CA ALA A 33 31.19 -21.54 -46.76
C ALA A 33 31.56 -20.90 -48.11
N TRP A 34 31.38 -19.56 -48.21
CA TRP A 34 31.78 -18.81 -49.41
C TRP A 34 33.26 -18.42 -49.38
N TYR A 35 33.82 -18.02 -48.26
CA TYR A 35 35.19 -17.48 -48.16
C TYR A 35 36.26 -18.58 -48.10
N MET A 36 36.02 -19.71 -47.41
CA MET A 36 37.00 -20.77 -47.20
C MET A 36 37.48 -21.43 -48.51
N PRO A 37 36.60 -21.87 -49.45
CA PRO A 37 37.04 -22.46 -50.71
C PRO A 37 37.87 -21.48 -51.55
N GLN A 38 37.50 -20.19 -51.52
CA GLN A 38 38.22 -19.17 -52.28
C GLN A 38 39.62 -18.88 -51.71
N THR A 39 39.76 -18.85 -50.39
CA THR A 39 41.06 -18.72 -49.74
C THR A 39 41.95 -19.94 -49.97
N TYR A 40 41.36 -21.14 -49.92
CA TYR A 40 42.08 -22.38 -50.22
C TYR A 40 42.56 -22.43 -51.66
N SER A 41 41.73 -22.06 -52.64
CA SER A 41 42.11 -21.95 -54.06
C SER A 41 43.25 -20.95 -54.27
N ASN A 42 43.21 -19.77 -53.64
CA ASN A 42 44.27 -18.76 -53.74
C ASN A 42 45.59 -19.25 -53.11
N ASN A 43 45.54 -19.95 -52.01
CA ASN A 43 46.73 -20.53 -51.37
C ASN A 43 47.34 -21.68 -52.19
N LEU A 44 46.48 -22.49 -52.78
CA LEU A 44 46.90 -23.57 -53.67
C LEU A 44 47.57 -22.98 -54.91
N ASN A 45 47.00 -21.95 -55.56
CA ASN A 45 47.60 -21.24 -56.67
C ASN A 45 48.97 -20.66 -56.34
N ALA A 46 49.09 -20.01 -55.16
CA ALA A 46 50.37 -19.46 -54.76
C ALA A 46 51.46 -20.55 -54.53
N ALA A 47 51.05 -21.67 -53.92
CA ALA A 47 51.96 -22.80 -53.74
C ALA A 47 52.40 -23.46 -55.07
N LEU A 48 51.46 -23.59 -56.02
CA LEU A 48 51.79 -24.07 -57.39
C LEU A 48 52.76 -23.11 -58.10
N ASP A 49 52.54 -21.79 -57.94
CA ASP A 49 53.38 -20.79 -58.57
C ASP A 49 54.79 -20.79 -57.97
N GLU A 50 54.98 -20.94 -56.70
CA GLU A 50 56.27 -21.01 -56.02
C GLU A 50 57.01 -22.30 -56.47
N GLN A 51 56.36 -23.48 -56.39
CA GLN A 51 56.93 -24.76 -56.76
C GLN A 51 57.28 -24.80 -58.22
N THR A 52 56.46 -24.25 -59.09
CA THR A 52 56.67 -24.25 -60.50
C THR A 52 57.81 -23.28 -60.87
N SER A 53 57.95 -22.18 -60.26
CA SER A 53 59.05 -21.24 -60.44
C SER A 53 60.39 -21.83 -60.09
N ASP A 54 60.46 -22.58 -58.96
CA ASP A 54 61.66 -23.30 -58.55
C ASP A 54 62.02 -24.41 -59.61
N PHE A 55 61.02 -25.18 -60.06
CA PHE A 55 61.17 -26.16 -61.05
C PHE A 55 61.65 -25.64 -62.42
N ILE A 56 61.10 -24.53 -62.86
CA ILE A 56 61.52 -23.80 -64.07
C ILE A 56 62.96 -23.35 -63.94
N TYR A 57 63.35 -22.80 -62.82
CA TYR A 57 64.71 -22.35 -62.55
C TYR A 57 65.70 -23.55 -62.71
N GLU A 58 65.36 -24.76 -62.27
CA GLU A 58 66.16 -25.94 -62.45
C GLU A 58 66.19 -26.39 -63.90
N LEU A 59 65.06 -26.36 -64.64
CA LEU A 59 64.97 -26.70 -66.06
C LEU A 59 65.79 -25.74 -66.93
N GLU A 60 65.90 -24.47 -66.66
CA GLU A 60 66.69 -23.50 -67.38
C GLU A 60 68.21 -23.77 -67.29
N HIS A 61 68.63 -24.51 -66.26
CA HIS A 61 70.05 -24.87 -66.05
C HIS A 61 70.44 -26.24 -66.54
N ILE A 62 69.49 -27.06 -67.07
CA ILE A 62 69.75 -28.42 -67.53
C ILE A 62 69.38 -28.62 -69.04
N ARG A 63 69.95 -29.61 -69.66
CA ARG A 63 69.59 -29.96 -71.02
C ARG A 63 68.28 -30.73 -71.10
N MET A 64 67.53 -30.53 -72.15
CA MET A 64 66.21 -31.20 -72.30
C MET A 64 66.33 -32.73 -72.16
N GLN A 65 67.36 -33.35 -72.70
CA GLN A 65 67.56 -34.86 -72.61
C GLN A 65 67.83 -35.35 -71.19
N ASP A 66 68.34 -34.48 -70.29
CA ASP A 66 68.70 -34.83 -68.92
C ASP A 66 67.62 -34.48 -67.90
N SER A 67 66.54 -33.80 -68.31
CA SER A 67 65.47 -33.23 -67.47
C SER A 67 64.47 -34.28 -66.96
N GLY A 68 64.47 -35.54 -67.46
CA GLY A 68 63.48 -36.57 -67.13
C GLY A 68 63.33 -36.86 -65.64
N GLY A 69 64.46 -36.88 -64.89
CA GLY A 69 64.44 -37.14 -63.46
C GLY A 69 63.81 -35.96 -62.66
N LEU A 70 63.93 -34.73 -63.14
CA LEU A 70 63.31 -33.54 -62.52
C LEU A 70 61.80 -33.52 -62.75
N PHE A 71 61.33 -33.92 -63.96
CA PHE A 71 59.90 -34.09 -64.24
C PHE A 71 59.27 -35.17 -63.34
N ASP A 72 59.95 -36.31 -63.17
CA ASP A 72 59.46 -37.37 -62.31
C ASP A 72 59.40 -36.97 -60.85
N GLN A 73 60.36 -36.20 -60.35
CA GLN A 73 60.36 -35.63 -59.00
C GLN A 73 59.26 -34.59 -58.83
N PHE A 74 59.04 -33.72 -59.78
CA PHE A 74 58.01 -32.69 -59.76
C PHE A 74 56.60 -33.28 -59.76
N LEU A 75 56.39 -34.38 -60.59
CA LEU A 75 55.11 -35.08 -60.61
C LEU A 75 54.79 -35.91 -59.34
N GLN A 76 55.78 -36.20 -58.50
CA GLN A 76 55.57 -36.87 -57.24
C GLN A 76 54.96 -35.91 -56.17
N ASN A 77 54.90 -34.65 -56.49
CA ASN A 77 54.30 -33.68 -55.61
C ASN A 77 52.76 -33.82 -55.61
N THR A 78 52.16 -34.05 -54.48
CA THR A 78 50.70 -34.29 -54.27
C THR A 78 49.80 -33.11 -54.66
N THR A 79 50.38 -31.93 -54.88
CA THR A 79 49.64 -30.73 -55.30
C THR A 79 49.51 -30.64 -56.85
N ILE A 80 50.26 -31.41 -57.58
CA ILE A 80 50.31 -31.36 -59.01
C ILE A 80 49.62 -32.62 -59.58
N SER A 81 48.60 -32.43 -60.42
CA SER A 81 47.87 -33.54 -61.03
C SER A 81 48.39 -33.89 -62.42
N MET A 82 48.86 -32.94 -63.19
CA MET A 82 49.36 -33.12 -64.55
C MET A 82 50.28 -31.96 -64.95
N VAL A 83 51.22 -32.26 -65.81
CA VAL A 83 52.11 -31.25 -66.42
C VAL A 83 52.15 -31.51 -67.94
N GLU A 84 51.98 -30.44 -68.69
CA GLU A 84 52.08 -30.48 -70.18
C GLU A 84 53.15 -29.48 -70.63
N LEU A 85 53.99 -29.92 -71.58
CA LEU A 85 55.03 -29.10 -72.15
C LEU A 85 54.70 -28.85 -73.66
N TYR A 86 54.66 -27.58 -73.98
CA TYR A 86 54.42 -27.14 -75.37
C TYR A 86 55.59 -26.33 -75.94
N THR A 87 55.78 -26.44 -77.24
CA THR A 87 56.65 -25.46 -77.94
C THR A 87 56.02 -24.13 -78.09
N ALA A 88 56.76 -23.08 -78.45
CA ALA A 88 56.21 -21.73 -78.66
C ALA A 88 55.11 -21.72 -79.73
N ASP A 89 55.13 -22.64 -80.68
CA ASP A 89 54.12 -22.81 -81.73
C ASP A 89 52.87 -23.58 -81.23
N GLY A 90 52.81 -23.97 -79.95
CA GLY A 90 51.68 -24.65 -79.37
C GLY A 90 51.61 -26.16 -79.61
N VAL A 91 52.72 -26.80 -80.10
CA VAL A 91 52.79 -28.26 -80.30
C VAL A 91 53.19 -28.93 -79.00
N LEU A 92 52.39 -29.89 -78.55
CA LEU A 92 52.68 -30.70 -77.36
C LEU A 92 53.97 -31.49 -77.54
N VAL A 93 54.88 -31.36 -76.61
CA VAL A 93 56.18 -32.07 -76.59
C VAL A 93 56.06 -33.15 -75.53
N GLU A 94 56.47 -34.41 -75.92
CA GLU A 94 56.54 -35.46 -74.89
C GLU A 94 57.58 -35.08 -73.83
N THR A 95 57.12 -35.05 -72.59
CA THR A 95 58.00 -34.78 -71.43
C THR A 95 58.99 -35.94 -71.35
N PRO A 96 60.31 -35.72 -71.16
CA PRO A 96 61.32 -36.77 -71.09
C PRO A 96 61.24 -37.55 -69.74
N SER A 97 60.10 -37.84 -69.26
CA SER A 97 59.82 -38.61 -68.03
C SER A 97 60.03 -40.11 -68.29
N ASN A 98 60.74 -40.76 -67.38
CA ASN A 98 60.98 -42.20 -67.43
C ASN A 98 59.78 -43.08 -66.99
N GLN A 99 58.71 -42.50 -66.53
CA GLN A 99 57.50 -43.21 -66.14
C GLN A 99 56.46 -43.20 -67.27
N ASN A 100 56.56 -44.18 -68.13
CA ASN A 100 55.59 -44.49 -69.21
C ASN A 100 54.22 -44.96 -68.69
N SER A 101 53.72 -44.37 -67.58
CA SER A 101 52.52 -44.90 -66.91
C SER A 101 51.29 -44.01 -66.96
N PHE A 102 51.32 -42.86 -67.58
CA PHE A 102 50.14 -41.94 -67.55
C PHE A 102 49.57 -41.58 -68.94
N ASN A 103 50.08 -42.17 -70.02
CA ASN A 103 49.61 -41.80 -71.36
C ASN A 103 48.56 -42.82 -71.95
N ASP A 104 47.96 -43.67 -71.16
CA ASP A 104 46.94 -44.65 -71.60
C ASP A 104 45.50 -44.23 -71.33
N GLY A 105 45.22 -42.94 -71.27
CA GLY A 105 43.89 -42.53 -70.86
C GLY A 105 43.18 -41.43 -71.62
N ILE A 106 43.80 -40.75 -72.62
CA ILE A 106 43.02 -39.76 -73.42
C ILE A 106 43.53 -39.72 -74.88
N THR A 107 43.39 -40.82 -75.65
CA THR A 107 43.20 -40.71 -77.08
C THR A 107 41.72 -40.50 -77.36
N GLY A 108 41.40 -39.28 -77.87
CA GLY A 108 40.02 -38.88 -78.09
C GLY A 108 39.34 -39.80 -79.12
N GLU A 109 38.32 -40.49 -78.66
CA GLU A 109 37.15 -40.81 -79.48
C GLU A 109 35.95 -40.24 -78.81
N ALA A 110 35.33 -39.28 -79.49
CA ALA A 110 34.05 -38.69 -79.12
C ALA A 110 33.00 -39.81 -79.10
N LEU A 111 32.59 -40.23 -77.89
CA LEU A 111 31.37 -41.02 -77.70
C LEU A 111 30.54 -40.37 -76.64
N GLY A 112 29.44 -39.87 -77.09
CA GLY A 112 28.15 -39.62 -76.52
C GLY A 112 27.98 -39.51 -75.02
N GLY A 113 27.72 -38.33 -74.49
CA GLY A 113 26.64 -38.10 -73.54
C GLY A 113 26.87 -38.59 -72.13
N ALA A 114 27.92 -38.16 -71.46
CA ALA A 114 27.90 -37.99 -70.04
C ALA A 114 28.58 -36.63 -69.74
N SER A 115 27.85 -35.67 -69.34
CA SER A 115 28.39 -34.39 -68.77
C SER A 115 29.15 -34.72 -67.50
N TYR A 116 30.44 -34.98 -67.63
CA TYR A 116 31.37 -34.80 -66.54
C TYR A 116 31.36 -33.28 -66.27
N GLU A 117 30.73 -32.89 -65.25
CA GLU A 117 31.01 -31.56 -64.67
C GLU A 117 32.50 -31.48 -64.46
N SER A 118 33.17 -30.77 -65.36
CA SER A 118 34.62 -30.54 -65.32
C SER A 118 34.94 -29.97 -63.97
N ALA A 119 35.61 -30.70 -63.10
CA ALA A 119 36.16 -30.17 -61.88
C ALA A 119 36.96 -28.90 -62.25
N PRO A 120 36.85 -27.80 -61.48
CA PRO A 120 37.63 -26.64 -61.85
C PRO A 120 39.10 -26.95 -61.75
N ILE A 121 39.72 -27.03 -62.96
CA ILE A 121 41.14 -27.30 -63.09
C ILE A 121 41.86 -25.98 -62.93
N ILE A 122 42.71 -25.87 -61.90
CA ILE A 122 43.64 -24.78 -61.78
C ILE A 122 44.81 -25.03 -62.66
N SER A 123 45.03 -24.23 -63.70
CA SER A 123 46.16 -24.38 -64.60
C SER A 123 46.90 -23.02 -64.71
N ASN A 124 48.21 -23.07 -64.56
CA ASN A 124 49.11 -21.98 -64.80
C ASN A 124 50.10 -22.30 -65.89
N SER A 125 50.37 -21.40 -66.81
CA SER A 125 51.31 -21.60 -67.94
C SER A 125 52.50 -20.67 -67.81
N TYR A 126 53.69 -21.19 -67.93
CA TYR A 126 54.94 -20.52 -67.74
C TYR A 126 55.82 -20.65 -68.95
N TYR A 127 56.57 -19.64 -69.37
CA TYR A 127 57.49 -19.60 -70.46
C TYR A 127 58.92 -19.80 -69.95
N PHE A 128 59.68 -20.69 -70.57
CA PHE A 128 61.06 -20.94 -70.20
C PHE A 128 61.85 -21.46 -71.40
N SER A 129 63.17 -21.62 -71.32
CA SER A 129 64.05 -22.23 -72.31
C SER A 129 65.06 -23.16 -71.63
N PHE A 130 65.37 -24.31 -72.24
CA PHE A 130 66.39 -25.23 -71.74
C PHE A 130 67.80 -24.63 -71.94
N ALA A 131 68.81 -25.12 -71.19
CA ALA A 131 70.17 -24.61 -71.24
C ALA A 131 70.90 -24.86 -72.61
N ASP A 132 70.44 -25.83 -73.40
CA ASP A 132 71.06 -26.24 -74.68
C ASP A 132 70.25 -25.78 -75.91
N ASP A 133 69.08 -25.21 -75.75
CA ASP A 133 68.18 -24.76 -76.82
C ASP A 133 67.62 -23.37 -76.54
N ASN A 134 67.72 -22.47 -77.45
CA ASN A 134 67.22 -21.10 -77.39
C ASN A 134 65.72 -20.99 -77.76
N SER A 135 65.06 -22.16 -77.95
CA SER A 135 63.63 -22.25 -78.22
C SER A 135 62.85 -21.99 -76.96
N GLN A 136 61.75 -21.19 -77.05
CA GLN A 136 60.82 -20.99 -75.91
C GLN A 136 59.90 -22.18 -75.86
N TYR A 137 59.73 -22.69 -74.62
CA TYR A 137 58.75 -23.68 -74.23
C TYR A 137 57.72 -23.10 -73.30
N ILE A 138 56.49 -23.71 -73.29
CA ILE A 138 55.38 -23.36 -72.36
C ILE A 138 55.13 -24.57 -71.52
N LEU A 139 55.37 -24.43 -70.22
CA LEU A 139 55.00 -25.42 -69.19
C LEU A 139 53.64 -25.08 -68.64
N THR A 140 52.68 -25.98 -68.85
CA THR A 140 51.34 -25.83 -68.22
C THR A 140 51.23 -26.87 -67.11
N VAL A 141 51.06 -26.37 -65.88
CA VAL A 141 50.93 -27.15 -64.64
C VAL A 141 49.46 -27.11 -64.15
N TYR A 142 48.94 -28.32 -63.98
CA TYR A 142 47.56 -28.46 -63.47
C TYR A 142 47.60 -28.90 -62.01
N GLY A 143 46.93 -28.07 -61.11
CA GLY A 143 46.74 -28.39 -59.70
C GLY A 143 45.53 -29.31 -59.50
N GLU A 144 45.57 -30.09 -58.45
CA GLU A 144 44.48 -31.00 -58.10
C GLU A 144 43.28 -30.19 -57.44
N ALA A 145 42.31 -29.88 -58.27
CA ALA A 145 41.13 -29.15 -57.89
C ALA A 145 40.03 -29.98 -57.17
N SER A 146 40.21 -31.32 -57.16
CA SER A 146 39.31 -32.28 -56.50
C SER A 146 39.12 -31.95 -55.04
N GLN A 147 40.15 -31.49 -54.32
CA GLN A 147 40.14 -31.14 -52.96
C GLN A 147 39.22 -29.92 -52.69
N ILE A 148 39.08 -29.01 -53.65
CA ILE A 148 38.15 -27.84 -53.52
C ILE A 148 36.70 -28.31 -53.56
N ALA A 149 36.38 -29.27 -54.46
CA ALA A 149 35.04 -29.83 -54.54
C ALA A 149 34.68 -30.67 -53.29
N GLU A 150 35.64 -31.45 -52.76
CA GLU A 150 35.48 -32.22 -51.55
C GLU A 150 35.25 -31.28 -50.28
N LEU A 151 36.03 -30.20 -50.22
CA LEU A 151 35.79 -29.20 -49.17
C LEU A 151 34.36 -28.62 -49.22
N ARG A 152 33.89 -28.23 -50.40
CA ARG A 152 32.53 -27.73 -50.58
C ARG A 152 31.48 -28.77 -50.18
N GLN A 153 31.66 -30.02 -50.55
CA GLN A 153 30.75 -31.08 -50.16
C GLN A 153 30.78 -31.37 -48.67
N SER A 154 31.97 -31.32 -48.05
CA SER A 154 32.13 -31.47 -46.61
C SER A 154 31.36 -30.35 -45.83
N PHE A 155 31.44 -29.11 -46.26
CA PHE A 155 30.64 -28.03 -45.68
C PHE A 155 29.13 -28.30 -45.79
N VAL A 156 28.65 -28.75 -46.95
CA VAL A 156 27.24 -29.06 -47.14
C VAL A 156 26.79 -30.23 -46.26
N SER A 157 27.63 -31.25 -46.08
CA SER A 157 27.32 -32.43 -45.25
C SER A 157 27.25 -32.12 -43.74
N VAL A 158 28.02 -31.13 -43.26
CA VAL A 158 28.01 -30.68 -41.85
C VAL A 158 26.81 -29.77 -41.54
N LEU A 159 26.21 -29.14 -42.56
CA LEU A 159 25.12 -28.18 -42.43
C LEU A 159 23.93 -28.69 -41.59
N PRO A 160 23.37 -29.90 -41.79
CA PRO A 160 22.24 -30.38 -40.99
C PRO A 160 22.59 -30.61 -39.53
N ILE A 161 23.81 -31.07 -39.24
CA ILE A 161 24.27 -31.26 -37.83
C ILE A 161 24.42 -29.92 -37.16
N LEU A 162 25.05 -28.95 -37.82
CA LEU A 162 25.23 -27.59 -37.33
C LEU A 162 23.88 -26.92 -37.08
N PHE A 163 22.91 -27.07 -37.98
CA PHE A 163 21.55 -26.57 -37.81
C PHE A 163 20.89 -27.14 -36.57
N CYS A 164 20.97 -28.45 -36.32
CA CYS A 164 20.43 -29.08 -35.12
C CYS A 164 21.06 -28.52 -33.83
N VAL A 165 22.40 -28.36 -33.81
CA VAL A 165 23.10 -27.79 -32.65
C VAL A 165 22.68 -26.35 -32.38
N ILE A 166 22.65 -25.51 -33.43
CA ILE A 166 22.21 -24.11 -33.32
C ILE A 166 20.77 -24.02 -32.81
N LEU A 167 19.88 -24.87 -33.33
CA LEU A 167 18.50 -24.94 -32.91
C LEU A 167 18.38 -25.27 -31.40
N LEU A 168 19.11 -26.30 -30.94
CA LEU A 168 19.12 -26.70 -29.53
C LEU A 168 19.66 -25.57 -28.62
N VAL A 169 20.77 -24.96 -29.01
CA VAL A 169 21.36 -23.83 -28.26
C VAL A 169 20.41 -22.65 -28.23
N SER A 170 19.76 -22.32 -29.37
CA SER A 170 18.77 -21.24 -29.45
C SER A 170 17.54 -21.48 -28.56
N LEU A 171 17.05 -22.73 -28.52
CA LEU A 171 15.94 -23.10 -27.63
C LEU A 171 16.34 -23.05 -26.17
N ALA A 172 17.54 -23.54 -25.82
CA ALA A 172 18.04 -23.51 -24.45
C ALA A 172 18.25 -22.07 -23.94
N THR A 173 18.87 -21.22 -24.76
CA THR A 173 19.08 -19.80 -24.39
C THR A 173 17.77 -19.04 -24.32
N ALA A 174 16.83 -19.23 -25.22
CA ALA A 174 15.52 -18.62 -25.20
C ALA A 174 14.70 -19.04 -23.95
N TRP A 175 14.78 -20.32 -23.56
CA TRP A 175 14.16 -20.85 -22.35
C TRP A 175 14.77 -20.23 -21.09
N GLY A 176 16.10 -20.15 -21.00
CA GLY A 176 16.82 -19.52 -19.89
C GLY A 176 16.47 -18.05 -19.75
N TYR A 177 16.53 -17.29 -20.85
CA TYR A 177 16.18 -15.87 -20.88
C TYR A 177 14.72 -15.60 -20.42
N SER A 178 13.83 -16.47 -20.88
CA SER A 178 12.43 -16.39 -20.48
C SER A 178 12.24 -16.59 -18.97
N ARG A 179 12.93 -17.56 -18.39
CA ARG A 179 12.84 -17.87 -16.97
C ARG A 179 13.45 -16.78 -16.09
N ILE A 180 14.56 -16.20 -16.54
CA ILE A 180 15.34 -15.24 -15.74
C ILE A 180 14.76 -13.82 -15.80
N ILE A 181 14.22 -13.39 -16.94
CA ILE A 181 13.78 -12.02 -17.16
C ILE A 181 12.27 -11.91 -17.37
N THR A 182 11.72 -12.70 -18.31
CA THR A 182 10.33 -12.51 -18.72
C THR A 182 9.32 -12.86 -17.62
N ASN A 183 9.51 -13.97 -16.93
CA ASN A 183 8.59 -14.41 -15.87
C ASN A 183 8.56 -13.44 -14.67
N PRO A 184 9.69 -12.96 -14.13
CA PRO A 184 9.67 -11.93 -13.09
C PRO A 184 8.97 -10.64 -13.52
N VAL A 185 9.23 -10.14 -14.72
CA VAL A 185 8.56 -8.94 -15.24
C VAL A 185 7.05 -9.12 -15.34
N LEU A 186 6.58 -10.27 -15.80
CA LEU A 186 5.15 -10.58 -15.83
C LEU A 186 4.53 -10.67 -14.43
N LYS A 187 5.28 -11.22 -13.45
CA LYS A 187 4.86 -11.28 -12.05
C LYS A 187 4.71 -9.87 -11.48
N ILE A 188 5.71 -9.02 -11.67
CA ILE A 188 5.69 -7.61 -11.25
C ILE A 188 4.51 -6.86 -11.88
N SER A 189 4.31 -7.02 -13.20
CA SER A 189 3.20 -6.38 -13.92
C SER A 189 1.83 -6.81 -13.40
N ARG A 190 1.65 -8.09 -13.06
CA ARG A 190 0.42 -8.61 -12.47
C ARG A 190 0.17 -7.99 -11.10
N ILE A 191 1.18 -7.98 -10.25
CA ILE A 191 1.10 -7.42 -8.90
C ILE A 191 0.82 -5.91 -8.94
N SER A 192 1.47 -5.18 -9.84
CA SER A 192 1.19 -3.75 -10.05
C SER A 192 -0.27 -3.50 -10.44
N LYS A 193 -0.88 -4.42 -11.21
CA LYS A 193 -2.30 -4.35 -11.53
C LYS A 193 -3.18 -4.65 -10.31
N GLU A 194 -2.87 -5.69 -9.54
CA GLU A 194 -3.59 -6.03 -8.30
C GLU A 194 -3.52 -4.87 -7.29
N MET A 195 -2.38 -4.18 -7.20
CA MET A 195 -2.20 -2.97 -6.40
C MET A 195 -3.09 -1.81 -6.88
N SER A 196 -3.25 -1.64 -8.20
CA SER A 196 -4.18 -0.65 -8.78
C SER A 196 -5.64 -0.96 -8.42
N ASP A 197 -6.00 -2.23 -8.24
CA ASP A 197 -7.31 -2.69 -7.80
C ASP A 197 -7.47 -2.69 -6.26
N MET A 198 -6.55 -2.02 -5.52
CA MET A 198 -6.50 -1.94 -4.04
C MET A 198 -6.37 -3.30 -3.33
N ARG A 199 -5.86 -4.31 -4.02
CA ARG A 199 -5.52 -5.60 -3.42
C ARG A 199 -4.06 -5.58 -3.00
N LEU A 200 -3.81 -5.41 -1.71
CA LEU A 200 -2.45 -5.21 -1.16
C LEU A 200 -1.90 -6.45 -0.42
N GLU A 201 -2.67 -7.54 -0.38
CA GLU A 201 -2.30 -8.80 0.30
C GLU A 201 -1.35 -9.66 -0.54
N TRP A 202 -0.22 -9.11 -0.98
CA TRP A 202 0.79 -9.84 -1.71
C TRP A 202 2.19 -9.41 -1.28
N GLN A 203 3.15 -10.32 -1.44
CA GLN A 203 4.55 -10.05 -1.18
C GLN A 203 5.41 -10.71 -2.27
N LEU A 204 6.31 -9.93 -2.87
CA LEU A 204 7.34 -10.44 -3.77
C LEU A 204 8.48 -11.04 -2.95
N GLU A 205 9.03 -12.16 -3.43
CA GLU A 205 10.18 -12.81 -2.79
C GLU A 205 11.45 -11.98 -3.02
N GLU A 206 12.08 -11.53 -1.95
CA GLU A 206 13.30 -10.70 -1.96
C GLU A 206 14.56 -11.56 -2.16
N ARG A 207 14.63 -12.34 -3.25
CA ARG A 207 15.76 -13.24 -3.52
C ARG A 207 16.76 -12.72 -4.55
N ARG A 208 16.46 -11.58 -5.20
CA ARG A 208 17.27 -11.05 -6.30
C ARG A 208 18.11 -9.87 -5.86
N SER A 209 19.33 -9.77 -6.40
CA SER A 209 20.27 -8.67 -6.15
C SER A 209 20.48 -7.77 -7.38
N ASP A 210 19.70 -7.98 -8.47
CA ASP A 210 19.73 -7.19 -9.68
C ASP A 210 18.68 -6.05 -9.66
N GLU A 211 18.54 -5.32 -10.77
CA GLU A 211 17.61 -4.20 -10.92
C GLU A 211 16.14 -4.63 -10.73
N LEU A 212 15.81 -5.87 -11.09
CA LEU A 212 14.48 -6.45 -10.85
C LEU A 212 14.24 -6.67 -9.36
N GLY A 213 15.26 -7.09 -8.61
CA GLY A 213 15.21 -7.20 -7.15
C GLY A 213 14.99 -5.86 -6.46
N VAL A 214 15.65 -4.80 -6.93
CA VAL A 214 15.42 -3.42 -6.44
C VAL A 214 13.98 -2.99 -6.70
N LEU A 215 13.42 -3.32 -7.87
CA LEU A 215 12.03 -3.01 -8.21
C LEU A 215 11.05 -3.80 -7.34
N GLU A 216 11.30 -5.11 -7.10
CA GLU A 216 10.50 -5.96 -6.21
C GLU A 216 10.46 -5.39 -4.78
N ASN A 217 11.61 -4.99 -4.23
CA ASN A 217 11.72 -4.38 -2.90
C ASN A 217 11.00 -3.02 -2.82
N SER A 218 11.11 -2.21 -3.87
CA SER A 218 10.42 -0.91 -3.95
C SER A 218 8.90 -1.08 -3.95
N LEU A 219 8.38 -2.06 -4.69
CA LEU A 219 6.96 -2.40 -4.73
C LEU A 219 6.47 -2.94 -3.38
N ASN A 220 7.24 -3.83 -2.73
CA ASN A 220 6.92 -4.34 -1.39
C ASN A 220 6.86 -3.20 -0.36
N THR A 221 7.80 -2.26 -0.44
CA THR A 221 7.84 -1.10 0.45
C THR A 221 6.65 -0.17 0.21
N LEU A 222 6.31 0.08 -1.05
CA LEU A 222 5.15 0.89 -1.43
C LEU A 222 3.84 0.25 -0.96
N SER A 223 3.68 -1.07 -1.14
CA SER A 223 2.51 -1.81 -0.66
C SER A 223 2.34 -1.69 0.85
N ARG A 224 3.42 -1.94 1.61
CA ARG A 224 3.39 -1.81 3.08
C ARG A 224 3.03 -0.40 3.54
N LYS A 225 3.63 0.63 2.93
CA LYS A 225 3.30 2.03 3.25
C LYS A 225 1.86 2.37 2.91
N LEU A 226 1.37 1.93 1.75
CA LEU A 226 0.00 2.18 1.33
C LEU A 226 -1.01 1.48 2.25
N SER A 227 -0.77 0.21 2.62
CA SER A 227 -1.61 -0.52 3.60
C SER A 227 -1.65 0.19 4.95
N ALA A 228 -0.48 0.57 5.49
CA ALA A 228 -0.41 1.27 6.77
C ALA A 228 -1.16 2.62 6.73
N THR A 229 -1.00 3.40 5.64
CA THR A 229 -1.69 4.68 5.48
C THR A 229 -3.22 4.50 5.35
N LEU A 230 -3.67 3.44 4.67
CA LEU A 230 -5.10 3.12 4.57
C LEU A 230 -5.70 2.72 5.92
N GLU A 231 -5.00 1.91 6.71
CA GLU A 231 -5.42 1.54 8.07
C GLU A 231 -5.48 2.76 8.99
N GLU A 232 -4.47 3.64 8.93
CA GLU A 232 -4.45 4.90 9.68
C GLU A 232 -5.61 5.81 9.28
N LEU A 233 -5.87 5.96 7.98
CA LEU A 233 -6.99 6.75 7.46
C LEU A 233 -8.34 6.18 7.90
N GLN A 234 -8.51 4.86 7.87
CA GLN A 234 -9.73 4.21 8.34
C GLN A 234 -9.95 4.42 9.84
N SER A 235 -8.90 4.27 10.65
CA SER A 235 -8.98 4.49 12.10
C SER A 235 -9.31 5.95 12.43
N ALA A 236 -8.65 6.91 11.74
CA ALA A 236 -8.95 8.34 11.90
C ALA A 236 -10.38 8.69 11.48
N ASN A 237 -10.87 8.09 10.40
CA ASN A 237 -12.25 8.31 9.95
C ASN A 237 -13.29 7.78 10.95
N LEU A 238 -13.04 6.56 11.50
CA LEU A 238 -13.90 6.00 12.55
C LEU A 238 -13.89 6.86 13.81
N GLN A 239 -12.74 7.40 14.21
CA GLN A 239 -12.64 8.31 15.35
C GLN A 239 -13.41 9.61 15.07
N LEU A 240 -13.22 10.19 13.88
CA LEU A 240 -13.94 11.42 13.49
C LEU A 240 -15.45 11.21 13.46
N GLN A 241 -15.93 10.05 13.00
CA GLN A 241 -17.38 9.75 13.05
C GLN A 241 -17.92 9.70 14.48
N LYS A 242 -17.18 9.06 15.40
CA LYS A 242 -17.56 9.04 16.83
C LYS A 242 -17.59 10.44 17.43
N ASP A 243 -16.59 11.27 17.10
CA ASP A 243 -16.52 12.64 17.60
C ASP A 243 -17.70 13.50 17.08
N ILE A 244 -18.06 13.32 15.79
CA ILE A 244 -19.23 13.98 15.18
C ILE A 244 -20.54 13.51 15.85
N GLU A 245 -20.69 12.21 16.11
CA GLU A 245 -21.89 11.70 16.80
C GLU A 245 -21.99 12.24 18.22
N HIS A 246 -20.87 12.27 18.94
CA HIS A 246 -20.80 12.86 20.29
C HIS A 246 -21.14 14.36 20.26
N GLN A 247 -20.57 15.13 19.33
CA GLN A 247 -20.86 16.54 19.16
C GLN A 247 -22.35 16.80 18.88
N LYS A 248 -22.95 16.01 17.97
CA LYS A 248 -24.39 16.10 17.69
C LYS A 248 -25.26 15.77 18.89
N ALA A 249 -24.85 14.82 19.73
CA ALA A 249 -25.56 14.48 20.96
C ALA A 249 -25.54 15.65 21.94
N LEU A 250 -24.38 16.30 22.11
CA LEU A 250 -24.24 17.50 22.95
C LEU A 250 -25.08 18.66 22.42
N GLU A 251 -25.07 18.95 21.12
CA GLU A 251 -25.89 20.01 20.51
C GLU A 251 -27.39 19.76 20.71
N ARG A 252 -27.85 18.52 20.58
CA ARG A 252 -29.26 18.16 20.83
C ARG A 252 -29.61 18.37 22.28
N ALA A 253 -28.80 17.89 23.21
CA ALA A 253 -29.03 18.09 24.65
C ALA A 253 -29.11 19.58 25.00
N GLN A 254 -28.27 20.42 24.41
CA GLN A 254 -28.29 21.85 24.57
C GLN A 254 -29.57 22.49 24.01
N GLN A 255 -30.00 22.08 22.80
CA GLN A 255 -31.27 22.56 22.20
C GLN A 255 -32.48 22.18 23.05
N ASP A 256 -32.53 20.93 23.54
CA ASP A 256 -33.61 20.42 24.37
C ASP A 256 -33.65 21.19 25.71
N PHE A 257 -32.47 21.51 26.32
CA PHE A 257 -32.36 22.34 27.50
C PHE A 257 -32.96 23.74 27.28
N PHE A 258 -32.52 24.46 26.21
CA PHE A 258 -33.03 25.80 25.94
C PHE A 258 -34.52 25.84 25.58
N SER A 259 -35.00 24.81 24.87
CA SER A 259 -36.44 24.66 24.57
C SER A 259 -37.25 24.48 25.84
N SER A 260 -36.81 23.58 26.73
CA SER A 260 -37.46 23.35 28.02
C SER A 260 -37.39 24.58 28.94
N ALA A 261 -36.23 25.25 29.00
CA ALA A 261 -36.07 26.51 29.75
C ALA A 261 -37.07 27.58 29.32
N SER A 262 -37.21 27.76 28.00
CA SER A 262 -38.13 28.73 27.41
C SER A 262 -39.59 28.43 27.79
N HIS A 263 -39.96 27.14 27.76
CA HIS A 263 -41.32 26.72 28.16
C HIS A 263 -41.59 26.94 29.64
N GLU A 264 -40.66 26.57 30.52
CA GLU A 264 -40.80 26.68 31.97
C GLU A 264 -40.75 28.16 32.44
N LEU A 265 -40.02 29.05 31.75
CA LEU A 265 -40.03 30.48 32.02
C LEU A 265 -41.33 31.18 31.57
N LYS A 266 -41.95 30.73 30.46
CA LYS A 266 -43.18 31.29 29.92
C LYS A 266 -44.36 31.13 30.89
N THR A 267 -44.46 29.99 31.56
CA THR A 267 -45.56 29.67 32.50
C THR A 267 -45.68 30.65 33.65
N PRO A 268 -44.64 30.93 34.49
CA PRO A 268 -44.73 31.91 35.59
C PRO A 268 -44.99 33.32 35.07
N ILE A 269 -44.41 33.72 33.95
CA ILE A 269 -44.68 35.03 33.35
C ILE A 269 -46.16 35.17 32.99
N THR A 270 -46.76 34.12 32.38
CA THR A 270 -48.19 34.14 32.06
C THR A 270 -49.09 34.20 33.30
N ILE A 271 -48.70 33.51 34.39
CA ILE A 271 -49.41 33.53 35.65
C ILE A 271 -49.38 34.95 36.26
N ILE A 272 -48.19 35.58 36.37
CA ILE A 272 -48.04 36.93 36.85
C ILE A 272 -48.88 37.91 36.05
N LYS A 273 -48.73 37.82 34.69
CA LYS A 273 -49.52 38.71 33.80
C LYS A 273 -51.03 38.55 34.00
N GLY A 274 -51.52 37.30 34.05
CA GLY A 274 -52.95 37.02 34.22
C GLY A 274 -53.47 37.52 35.65
N GLN A 275 -52.64 37.38 36.70
CA GLN A 275 -53.00 37.91 38.01
C GLN A 275 -53.05 39.42 37.99
N LEU A 276 -52.09 40.12 37.41
CA LEU A 276 -52.07 41.58 37.29
C LEU A 276 -53.22 42.08 36.40
N GLU A 277 -53.52 41.48 35.28
CA GLU A 277 -54.64 41.84 34.42
C GLU A 277 -56.00 41.65 35.16
N GLY A 278 -56.13 40.48 35.84
CA GLY A 278 -57.32 40.20 36.65
C GLY A 278 -57.58 41.21 37.76
N MET A 279 -56.49 41.64 38.45
CA MET A 279 -56.54 42.68 39.47
C MET A 279 -56.91 44.07 38.88
N LEU A 280 -56.30 44.42 37.72
CA LEU A 280 -56.61 45.67 37.02
C LEU A 280 -58.07 45.75 36.59
N LEU A 281 -58.64 44.64 36.14
CA LEU A 281 -60.03 44.55 35.71
C LEU A 281 -61.04 44.35 36.89
N GLY A 282 -60.56 44.06 38.07
CA GLY A 282 -61.39 43.78 39.24
C GLY A 282 -62.32 42.58 39.12
N ILE A 283 -61.90 41.53 38.39
CA ILE A 283 -62.71 40.36 38.03
C ILE A 283 -62.62 39.28 39.10
N GLY A 284 -63.76 38.80 39.59
CA GLY A 284 -63.87 37.59 40.41
C GLY A 284 -62.98 37.59 41.63
N ALA A 285 -62.18 36.54 41.86
CA ALA A 285 -61.25 36.37 42.99
C ALA A 285 -60.11 37.39 43.02
N TYR A 286 -59.76 37.98 41.88
CA TYR A 286 -58.64 38.96 41.76
C TYR A 286 -58.95 40.32 42.35
N LYS A 287 -60.18 40.54 42.90
CA LYS A 287 -60.51 41.69 43.67
C LYS A 287 -59.76 41.80 45.01
N ASP A 288 -59.27 40.67 45.52
CA ASP A 288 -58.38 40.63 46.69
C ASP A 288 -56.92 40.92 46.18
N HIS A 289 -56.64 42.22 46.06
CA HIS A 289 -55.33 42.67 45.52
C HIS A 289 -54.18 42.26 46.43
N GLU A 290 -54.32 42.29 47.75
CA GLU A 290 -53.26 41.98 48.71
C GLU A 290 -52.81 40.49 48.54
N LYS A 291 -53.80 39.60 48.48
CA LYS A 291 -53.54 38.15 48.27
C LYS A 291 -52.87 37.85 46.93
N TYR A 292 -53.33 38.46 45.82
CA TYR A 292 -52.78 38.16 44.50
C TYR A 292 -51.48 38.90 44.22
N LEU A 293 -51.20 40.06 44.85
CA LEU A 293 -49.90 40.71 44.83
C LEU A 293 -48.86 39.85 45.54
N ALA A 294 -49.20 39.38 46.76
CA ALA A 294 -48.29 38.45 47.47
C ALA A 294 -47.98 37.21 46.68
N ARG A 295 -49.00 36.60 46.01
CA ARG A 295 -48.82 35.43 45.17
C ARG A 295 -48.02 35.72 43.89
N SER A 296 -48.22 36.91 43.30
CA SER A 296 -47.40 37.32 42.10
C SER A 296 -45.94 37.55 42.53
N LEU A 297 -45.68 38.03 43.73
CA LEU A 297 -44.33 38.18 44.26
C LEU A 297 -43.66 36.84 44.52
N GLU A 298 -44.35 35.84 45.04
CA GLU A 298 -43.83 34.45 45.18
C GLU A 298 -43.48 33.84 43.84
N VAL A 299 -44.34 34.04 42.82
CA VAL A 299 -44.07 33.55 41.45
C VAL A 299 -42.86 34.25 40.81
N ALA A 300 -42.72 35.57 41.06
CA ALA A 300 -41.57 36.35 40.57
C ALA A 300 -40.27 35.90 41.25
N ALA A 301 -40.25 35.61 42.55
CA ALA A 301 -39.09 35.07 43.25
C ALA A 301 -38.70 33.71 42.76
N THR A 302 -39.68 32.85 42.40
CA THR A 302 -39.42 31.56 41.76
C THR A 302 -38.78 31.71 40.36
N LEU A 303 -39.27 32.66 39.56
CA LEU A 303 -38.72 33.00 38.26
C LEU A 303 -37.28 33.52 38.37
N GLU A 304 -36.98 34.37 39.33
CA GLU A 304 -35.64 34.89 39.61
C GLU A 304 -34.66 33.73 39.91
N THR A 305 -35.07 32.79 40.77
CA THR A 305 -34.28 31.60 41.09
C THR A 305 -34.01 30.77 39.82
N MET A 306 -35.01 30.50 38.95
CA MET A 306 -34.86 29.80 37.71
C MET A 306 -33.85 30.47 36.78
N VAL A 307 -33.92 31.79 36.62
CA VAL A 307 -32.97 32.53 35.78
C VAL A 307 -31.54 32.39 36.32
N GLN A 308 -31.35 32.50 37.65
CA GLN A 308 -30.01 32.32 38.27
C GLN A 308 -29.47 30.90 38.09
N GLU A 309 -30.32 29.88 38.16
CA GLU A 309 -29.94 28.50 37.91
C GLU A 309 -29.51 28.29 36.44
N ILE A 310 -30.30 28.80 35.46
CA ILE A 310 -29.96 28.75 34.03
C ILE A 310 -28.64 29.46 33.74
N LEU A 311 -28.41 30.67 34.32
CA LEU A 311 -27.15 31.38 34.13
C LEU A 311 -25.96 30.62 34.75
N THR A 312 -26.17 29.94 35.89
CA THR A 312 -25.13 29.10 36.51
C THR A 312 -24.77 27.92 35.58
N ILE A 313 -25.77 27.23 35.06
CA ILE A 313 -25.57 26.12 34.13
C ILE A 313 -24.83 26.58 32.86
N SER A 314 -25.24 27.70 32.25
CA SER A 314 -24.60 28.29 31.08
C SER A 314 -23.12 28.64 31.33
N ARG A 315 -22.77 29.15 32.51
CA ARG A 315 -21.36 29.41 32.88
C ARG A 315 -20.55 28.12 33.06
N LEU A 316 -21.16 27.06 33.60
CA LEU A 316 -20.51 25.76 33.72
C LEU A 316 -20.17 25.15 32.34
N GLU A 317 -21.03 25.34 31.33
CA GLU A 317 -20.79 24.85 29.98
C GLU A 317 -19.64 25.59 29.28
N THR A 318 -19.40 26.84 29.58
CA THR A 318 -18.34 27.65 28.95
C THR A 318 -17.00 27.61 29.68
N ASN A 319 -16.89 26.90 30.80
CA ASN A 319 -15.69 26.84 31.65
C ASN A 319 -15.12 28.22 32.05
N VAL A 320 -15.92 29.27 31.98
CA VAL A 320 -15.53 30.62 32.37
C VAL A 320 -15.46 30.69 33.89
N ASP A 321 -14.32 31.09 34.45
CA ASP A 321 -14.05 31.29 35.86
C ASP A 321 -14.11 30.04 36.77
N PHE A 322 -13.83 28.84 36.24
CA PHE A 322 -13.74 27.61 37.04
C PHE A 322 -12.44 27.55 37.84
N LYS A 323 -12.44 28.25 38.96
CA LYS A 323 -11.30 28.34 39.87
C LYS A 323 -11.36 27.24 40.93
N MET A 324 -10.39 26.32 40.92
CA MET A 324 -10.21 25.30 41.93
C MET A 324 -9.44 25.83 43.12
N GLU A 325 -9.94 25.57 44.34
CA GLU A 325 -9.25 25.89 45.57
C GLU A 325 -9.36 24.73 46.57
N HIS A 326 -8.44 24.71 47.52
CA HIS A 326 -8.40 23.68 48.56
C HIS A 326 -9.06 24.24 49.82
N PHE A 327 -10.18 23.67 50.27
CA PHE A 327 -10.97 24.17 51.38
C PHE A 327 -11.65 23.07 52.19
N ASP A 328 -11.96 23.33 53.43
CA ASP A 328 -12.76 22.49 54.31
C ASP A 328 -14.25 22.65 53.97
N CYS A 329 -14.92 21.57 53.51
CA CYS A 329 -16.32 21.60 53.12
C CYS A 329 -17.30 21.28 54.29
N ALA A 330 -16.83 20.76 55.44
CA ALA A 330 -17.69 20.43 56.55
C ALA A 330 -18.44 21.68 57.14
N PRO A 331 -17.82 22.87 57.28
CA PRO A 331 -18.51 24.05 57.77
C PRO A 331 -19.65 24.54 56.85
N MET A 332 -19.61 24.24 55.54
CA MET A 332 -20.68 24.62 54.60
C MET A 332 -21.98 23.89 54.88
N ILE A 333 -21.90 22.59 55.15
CA ILE A 333 -23.07 21.78 55.51
C ILE A 333 -23.72 22.29 56.77
N HIS A 334 -22.91 22.57 57.81
CA HIS A 334 -23.42 23.14 59.05
C HIS A 334 -23.98 24.56 58.86
N GLY A 335 -23.38 25.38 58.00
CA GLY A 335 -23.88 26.72 57.67
C GLY A 335 -25.26 26.61 57.00
N TYR A 336 -25.43 25.81 56.02
CA TYR A 336 -26.68 25.66 55.29
C TYR A 336 -27.82 25.09 56.19
N LEU A 337 -27.52 24.09 57.03
CA LEU A 337 -28.52 23.55 57.97
C LEU A 337 -29.07 24.59 58.92
N ARG A 338 -28.26 25.56 59.36
CA ARG A 338 -28.74 26.71 60.16
C ARG A 338 -29.69 27.64 59.41
N GLU A 339 -29.47 27.79 58.07
CA GLU A 339 -30.36 28.65 57.26
C GLU A 339 -31.74 28.02 57.04
N ILE A 340 -31.85 26.69 57.08
CA ILE A 340 -33.11 25.96 56.84
C ILE A 340 -33.75 25.42 58.14
N ASP A 341 -33.26 25.83 59.33
CA ASP A 341 -33.73 25.37 60.66
C ASP A 341 -35.23 25.59 60.88
N ASP A 342 -35.74 26.72 60.45
CA ASP A 342 -37.17 27.00 60.48
C ASP A 342 -38.02 26.03 59.67
N LEU A 343 -37.53 25.62 58.51
CA LEU A 343 -38.24 24.67 57.67
C LEU A 343 -38.20 23.26 58.29
N VAL A 344 -37.06 22.86 58.84
CA VAL A 344 -36.87 21.62 59.56
C VAL A 344 -37.79 21.54 60.76
N ALA A 345 -37.87 22.60 61.57
CA ALA A 345 -38.75 22.72 62.71
C ALA A 345 -40.23 22.66 62.32
N THR A 346 -40.62 23.38 61.23
CA THR A 346 -42.00 23.38 60.73
C THR A 346 -42.48 22.00 60.28
N LYS A 347 -41.62 21.21 59.81
CA LYS A 347 -41.91 19.83 59.37
C LYS A 347 -41.63 18.76 60.43
N GLU A 348 -41.17 19.16 61.63
CA GLU A 348 -40.77 18.31 62.74
C GLU A 348 -39.77 17.17 62.26
N LEU A 349 -38.81 17.51 61.39
CA LEU A 349 -37.85 16.53 60.84
C LEU A 349 -36.77 16.24 61.89
N GLN A 350 -36.31 14.97 61.88
CA GLN A 350 -35.18 14.54 62.72
C GLN A 350 -33.93 14.53 61.84
N ILE A 351 -32.98 15.49 62.08
CA ILE A 351 -31.73 15.56 61.31
C ILE A 351 -30.61 14.78 62.03
N HIS A 352 -30.06 13.73 61.41
CA HIS A 352 -28.91 13.02 61.92
C HIS A 352 -27.66 13.38 61.12
N LEU A 353 -26.60 13.80 61.80
CA LEU A 353 -25.38 14.26 61.19
C LEU A 353 -24.20 13.36 61.54
N ALA A 354 -23.53 12.81 60.53
CA ALA A 354 -22.27 12.09 60.66
C ALA A 354 -21.23 12.76 59.76
N ILE A 355 -20.73 13.92 60.17
CA ILE A 355 -19.82 14.76 59.37
C ILE A 355 -18.41 14.65 59.92
N GLN A 356 -17.49 14.07 59.15
CA GLN A 356 -16.07 14.10 59.46
C GLN A 356 -15.52 15.52 59.24
N SER A 357 -14.87 16.07 60.24
CA SER A 357 -14.22 17.40 60.15
C SER A 357 -12.81 17.32 60.73
N PRO A 358 -11.76 17.87 60.05
CA PRO A 358 -11.88 18.64 58.81
C PRO A 358 -12.07 17.71 57.58
N ALA A 359 -12.76 18.23 56.54
CA ALA A 359 -12.99 17.58 55.27
C ALA A 359 -12.48 18.43 54.12
N PHE A 360 -11.18 18.35 53.85
CA PHE A 360 -10.54 19.12 52.79
C PHE A 360 -10.74 18.51 51.42
N ILE A 361 -11.32 19.27 50.48
CA ILE A 361 -11.52 18.91 49.10
C ILE A 361 -10.89 19.97 48.19
N ASN A 362 -10.60 19.57 46.96
CA ASN A 362 -10.15 20.48 45.90
C ASN A 362 -11.30 20.72 44.93
N GLY A 363 -11.80 21.94 44.85
CA GLY A 363 -12.97 22.26 44.05
C GLY A 363 -13.27 23.75 43.98
N ASN A 364 -14.33 24.11 43.24
CA ASN A 364 -14.89 25.45 43.28
C ASN A 364 -15.84 25.57 44.47
N LYS A 365 -15.43 26.38 45.47
CA LYS A 365 -16.11 26.50 46.74
C LYS A 365 -17.59 26.87 46.58
N LEU A 366 -17.91 27.87 45.75
CA LEU A 366 -19.27 28.36 45.53
C LEU A 366 -20.15 27.31 44.83
N LEU A 367 -19.59 26.55 43.92
CA LEU A 367 -20.32 25.49 43.20
C LEU A 367 -20.57 24.27 44.09
N ILE A 368 -19.59 23.85 44.88
CA ILE A 368 -19.77 22.75 45.84
C ILE A 368 -20.81 23.13 46.94
N GLU A 369 -20.82 24.37 47.40
CA GLU A 369 -21.88 24.88 48.30
C GLU A 369 -23.27 24.71 47.68
N LYS A 370 -23.42 25.01 46.38
CA LYS A 370 -24.68 24.78 45.66
C LYS A 370 -25.04 23.31 45.57
N VAL A 371 -24.05 22.39 45.44
CA VAL A 371 -24.31 20.94 45.47
C VAL A 371 -24.91 20.53 46.80
N PHE A 372 -24.26 20.87 47.93
CA PHE A 372 -24.76 20.54 49.24
C PHE A 372 -26.14 21.15 49.50
N SER A 373 -26.31 22.45 49.22
CA SER A 373 -27.59 23.13 49.46
C SER A 373 -28.75 22.51 48.65
N ASN A 374 -28.50 22.14 47.37
CA ASN A 374 -29.52 21.50 46.54
C ASN A 374 -29.93 20.11 47.07
N LEU A 375 -28.93 19.26 47.40
CA LEU A 375 -29.21 17.90 47.88
C LEU A 375 -29.91 17.92 49.24
N ILE A 376 -29.43 18.74 50.21
CA ILE A 376 -30.01 18.86 51.54
C ILE A 376 -31.41 19.50 51.45
N SER A 377 -31.56 20.57 50.67
CA SER A 377 -32.87 21.18 50.43
C SER A 377 -33.89 20.21 49.86
N ASN A 378 -33.49 19.42 48.88
CA ASN A 378 -34.36 18.40 48.29
C ASN A 378 -34.78 17.35 49.34
N ALA A 379 -33.85 16.84 50.15
CA ALA A 379 -34.15 15.88 51.19
C ALA A 379 -35.17 16.46 52.18
N VAL A 380 -34.94 17.67 52.69
CA VAL A 380 -35.85 18.31 53.63
C VAL A 380 -37.21 18.64 53.00
N LYS A 381 -37.22 19.11 51.75
CA LYS A 381 -38.44 19.50 51.03
C LYS A 381 -39.36 18.33 50.72
N TYR A 382 -38.79 17.18 50.31
CA TYR A 382 -39.55 16.01 49.91
C TYR A 382 -39.81 15.00 51.05
N SER A 383 -39.22 15.22 52.24
CA SER A 383 -39.53 14.45 53.42
C SER A 383 -40.97 14.71 53.90
N PRO A 384 -41.73 13.65 54.29
CA PRO A 384 -42.98 13.79 55.05
C PRO A 384 -42.76 14.47 56.41
N HIS A 385 -43.82 14.97 57.01
CA HIS A 385 -43.79 15.47 58.36
C HIS A 385 -43.37 14.40 59.39
N GLY A 386 -42.43 14.72 60.27
CA GLY A 386 -41.91 13.81 61.31
C GLY A 386 -40.90 12.76 60.78
N ALA A 387 -40.47 12.84 59.51
CA ALA A 387 -39.48 11.94 58.93
C ALA A 387 -38.04 12.22 59.38
N SER A 388 -37.10 11.31 59.13
CA SER A 388 -35.69 11.55 59.38
C SER A 388 -34.91 11.89 58.10
N VAL A 389 -33.86 12.71 58.25
CA VAL A 389 -32.88 13.00 57.19
C VAL A 389 -31.48 12.72 57.72
N ASP A 390 -30.80 11.76 57.12
CA ASP A 390 -29.45 11.36 57.50
C ASP A 390 -28.44 11.98 56.54
N ILE A 391 -27.49 12.77 57.06
CA ILE A 391 -26.44 13.45 56.28
C ILE A 391 -25.09 12.93 56.72
N ILE A 392 -24.36 12.32 55.80
CA ILE A 392 -23.06 11.67 56.06
C ILE A 392 -22.00 12.32 55.18
N LEU A 393 -20.88 12.72 55.78
CA LEU A 393 -19.66 13.09 55.07
C LEU A 393 -18.48 12.36 55.72
N GLN A 394 -17.89 11.44 54.99
CA GLN A 394 -16.81 10.59 55.51
C GLN A 394 -15.70 10.33 54.45
N ASN A 395 -14.49 10.16 54.93
CA ASN A 395 -13.39 9.77 54.04
C ASN A 395 -13.52 8.29 53.63
N ALA A 396 -13.53 8.05 52.34
CA ALA A 396 -13.53 6.74 51.71
C ALA A 396 -12.34 6.61 50.76
N ASN A 397 -11.28 5.96 51.18
CA ASN A 397 -10.06 5.71 50.41
C ASN A 397 -9.39 6.94 49.80
N GLY A 398 -9.31 8.06 50.59
CA GLY A 398 -8.67 9.30 50.18
C GLY A 398 -9.56 10.26 49.40
N ARG A 399 -10.84 9.92 49.20
CA ARG A 399 -11.90 10.79 48.72
C ARG A 399 -12.98 10.93 49.76
N PHE A 400 -13.74 12.02 49.71
CA PHE A 400 -14.87 12.20 50.61
C PHE A 400 -16.15 11.73 49.96
N LEU A 401 -16.85 10.79 50.64
CA LEU A 401 -18.20 10.37 50.30
C LEU A 401 -19.17 11.28 51.03
N PHE A 402 -19.99 11.98 50.28
CA PHE A 402 -21.17 12.69 50.81
C PHE A 402 -22.42 11.87 50.48
N SER A 403 -23.30 11.73 51.42
CA SER A 403 -24.64 11.20 51.18
C SER A 403 -25.70 11.90 52.03
N VAL A 404 -26.86 12.04 51.43
CA VAL A 404 -28.07 12.51 52.12
C VAL A 404 -29.18 11.51 51.82
N GLU A 405 -29.83 11.03 52.90
CA GLU A 405 -30.94 10.07 52.84
C GLU A 405 -32.13 10.63 53.57
N ASN A 406 -33.30 10.60 52.95
CA ASN A 406 -34.54 11.03 53.57
C ASN A 406 -35.51 9.84 53.60
N THR A 407 -36.15 9.65 54.78
CA THR A 407 -37.10 8.51 54.99
C THR A 407 -38.52 8.89 54.59
N GLY A 408 -39.35 7.86 54.38
CA GLY A 408 -40.79 7.99 54.13
C GLY A 408 -41.13 8.37 52.68
N THR A 409 -40.15 8.35 51.77
CA THR A 409 -40.33 8.59 50.32
C THR A 409 -39.76 7.45 49.51
N HIS A 410 -40.29 7.22 48.30
CA HIS A 410 -39.81 6.23 47.37
C HIS A 410 -39.91 6.75 45.95
N ILE A 411 -38.90 6.51 45.10
CA ILE A 411 -38.85 6.92 43.71
C ILE A 411 -39.08 5.67 42.84
N PRO A 412 -40.03 5.67 41.86
CA PRO A 412 -40.12 4.60 40.88
C PRO A 412 -38.79 4.34 40.22
N GLU A 413 -38.41 3.07 40.05
CA GLU A 413 -37.09 2.70 39.46
C GLU A 413 -36.89 3.30 38.09
N ASP A 414 -37.94 3.36 37.25
CA ASP A 414 -37.91 3.93 35.89
C ASP A 414 -37.66 5.47 35.88
N ASP A 415 -37.84 6.12 37.02
CA ASP A 415 -37.68 7.58 37.17
C ASP A 415 -36.30 7.95 37.73
N ILE A 416 -35.63 7.04 38.44
CA ILE A 416 -34.29 7.29 39.02
C ILE A 416 -33.29 7.85 38.00
N PRO A 417 -33.13 7.26 36.79
CA PRO A 417 -32.19 7.76 35.75
C PRO A 417 -32.56 9.17 35.27
N LYS A 418 -33.85 9.53 35.31
CA LYS A 418 -34.35 10.81 34.79
C LYS A 418 -34.27 11.96 35.82
N LEU A 419 -34.00 11.67 37.09
CA LEU A 419 -33.93 12.67 38.14
C LEU A 419 -32.93 13.81 37.87
N PHE A 420 -31.90 13.47 37.11
CA PHE A 420 -30.83 14.40 36.74
C PHE A 420 -31.05 15.06 35.40
N ASP A 421 -32.17 14.80 34.69
CA ASP A 421 -32.54 15.50 33.47
C ASP A 421 -33.04 16.93 33.79
N ALA A 422 -32.73 17.85 32.92
CA ALA A 422 -33.15 19.25 33.09
C ALA A 422 -34.68 19.37 33.08
N PHE A 423 -35.23 20.08 34.05
CA PHE A 423 -36.65 20.35 34.22
C PHE A 423 -37.49 19.08 34.52
N TYR A 424 -36.86 17.93 34.76
CA TYR A 424 -37.58 16.72 35.11
C TYR A 424 -38.22 16.82 36.51
N ARG A 425 -39.48 16.38 36.63
CA ARG A 425 -40.23 16.35 37.88
C ARG A 425 -41.20 15.17 37.86
N MET A 426 -41.24 14.38 38.92
CA MET A 426 -42.23 13.30 39.07
C MET A 426 -43.67 13.88 39.11
N GLU A 427 -44.65 13.17 38.50
CA GLU A 427 -46.01 13.66 38.33
C GLU A 427 -46.71 13.98 39.66
N GLN A 428 -46.42 13.23 40.76
CA GLN A 428 -46.97 13.47 42.09
C GLN A 428 -46.44 14.76 42.72
N SER A 429 -45.33 15.33 42.28
CA SER A 429 -44.75 16.57 42.76
C SER A 429 -45.25 17.81 42.02
N ARG A 430 -46.09 17.65 40.96
CA ARG A 430 -46.73 18.74 40.20
C ARG A 430 -47.73 19.56 41.03
N SER A 431 -48.01 19.16 42.29
CA SER A 431 -48.81 20.05 43.16
C SER A 431 -48.06 21.39 43.28
N ARG A 432 -48.69 22.45 42.81
CA ARG A 432 -48.21 23.84 42.77
C ARG A 432 -47.75 24.39 44.15
N ARG A 433 -47.87 23.60 45.21
CA ARG A 433 -47.49 23.95 46.58
C ARG A 433 -46.02 23.71 46.94
N THR A 434 -45.29 22.85 46.22
CA THR A 434 -43.92 22.49 46.59
C THR A 434 -42.83 23.19 45.77
N GLY A 435 -43.18 24.14 44.91
CA GLY A 435 -42.30 25.08 44.16
C GLY A 435 -40.85 24.59 43.92
N GLY A 436 -40.51 24.14 42.73
CA GLY A 436 -39.15 23.78 42.36
C GLY A 436 -38.99 23.89 40.85
N SER A 437 -37.83 24.36 40.40
CA SER A 437 -37.53 24.58 38.99
C SER A 437 -37.33 23.30 38.17
N GLY A 438 -36.99 22.16 38.83
CA GLY A 438 -36.53 20.95 38.17
C GLY A 438 -35.10 21.02 37.66
N LEU A 439 -34.38 22.12 37.98
CA LEU A 439 -32.99 22.34 37.59
C LEU A 439 -31.97 21.93 38.64
N GLY A 440 -32.40 21.82 39.94
CA GLY A 440 -31.49 21.64 41.07
C GLY A 440 -30.62 20.38 40.95
N LEU A 441 -31.21 19.20 40.67
CA LEU A 441 -30.45 17.94 40.51
C LEU A 441 -29.64 17.92 39.20
N TYR A 442 -30.14 18.50 38.11
CA TYR A 442 -29.39 18.70 36.89
C TYR A 442 -28.14 19.55 37.11
N MET A 443 -28.29 20.67 37.87
CA MET A 443 -27.17 21.54 38.24
C MET A 443 -26.15 20.79 39.11
N VAL A 444 -26.60 19.99 40.11
CA VAL A 444 -25.72 19.12 40.90
C VAL A 444 -24.89 18.21 40.01
N GLN A 445 -25.52 17.53 39.07
CA GLN A 445 -24.81 16.64 38.15
C GLN A 445 -23.80 17.38 37.31
N ARG A 446 -24.15 18.56 36.78
CA ARG A 446 -23.23 19.37 35.94
C ARG A 446 -22.05 19.90 36.76
N ILE A 447 -22.27 20.35 37.98
CA ILE A 447 -21.18 20.80 38.87
C ILE A 447 -20.25 19.63 39.19
N LEU A 448 -20.78 18.49 39.57
CA LEU A 448 -19.96 17.30 39.89
C LEU A 448 -19.18 16.78 38.69
N GLN A 449 -19.75 16.80 37.49
CA GLN A 449 -19.03 16.46 36.23
C GLN A 449 -17.79 17.34 36.03
N GLN A 450 -17.87 18.63 36.32
CA GLN A 450 -16.72 19.55 36.27
C GLN A 450 -15.66 19.24 37.35
N HIS A 451 -16.05 18.53 38.39
CA HIS A 451 -15.15 18.05 39.46
C HIS A 451 -14.74 16.56 39.28
N ASN A 452 -14.94 15.97 38.07
CA ASN A 452 -14.70 14.57 37.81
C ASN A 452 -15.43 13.59 38.74
N SER A 453 -16.65 13.93 39.09
CA SER A 453 -17.53 13.19 39.97
C SER A 453 -18.94 13.11 39.39
N TYR A 454 -19.80 12.25 39.99
CA TYR A 454 -21.19 12.08 39.59
C TYR A 454 -22.04 11.88 40.84
N CYS A 455 -23.27 12.44 40.82
CA CYS A 455 -24.27 12.14 41.83
C CYS A 455 -25.08 10.92 41.40
N GLU A 456 -25.29 10.02 42.33
CA GLU A 456 -26.14 8.84 42.19
C GLU A 456 -27.32 8.92 43.14
N ALA A 457 -28.43 8.27 42.77
CA ALA A 457 -29.61 8.14 43.58
C ALA A 457 -30.05 6.68 43.65
N CYS A 458 -30.50 6.24 44.83
CA CYS A 458 -31.09 4.90 45.00
C CYS A 458 -32.17 4.95 46.07
N ASN A 459 -33.12 4.01 45.94
CA ASN A 459 -34.04 3.71 47.02
C ASN A 459 -33.34 2.86 48.10
N THR A 460 -33.59 3.15 49.35
CA THR A 460 -33.21 2.37 50.53
C THR A 460 -34.43 1.64 51.09
N GLU A 461 -34.27 0.83 52.13
CA GLU A 461 -35.39 0.19 52.81
C GLU A 461 -36.41 1.17 53.35
N ASN A 462 -35.95 2.36 53.79
CA ASN A 462 -36.79 3.34 54.46
C ASN A 462 -37.02 4.63 53.68
N GLY A 463 -36.29 4.85 52.56
CA GLY A 463 -36.35 6.14 51.89
C GLY A 463 -35.57 6.20 50.60
N VAL A 464 -35.07 7.39 50.30
CA VAL A 464 -34.24 7.71 49.10
C VAL A 464 -32.92 8.31 49.53
N LYS A 465 -31.85 7.82 48.94
CA LYS A 465 -30.49 8.28 49.20
C LYS A 465 -29.87 8.88 47.93
N PHE A 466 -29.31 10.07 48.04
CA PHE A 466 -28.43 10.69 47.05
C PHE A 466 -27.01 10.71 47.58
N PHE A 467 -26.06 10.38 46.76
CA PHE A 467 -24.63 10.30 47.16
C PHE A 467 -23.69 10.61 46.03
N PHE A 468 -22.49 11.09 46.38
CA PHE A 468 -21.38 11.27 45.43
C PHE A 468 -20.04 11.17 46.18
N THR A 469 -18.98 10.99 45.40
CA THR A 469 -17.59 10.93 45.93
C THR A 469 -16.75 12.01 45.28
N ILE A 470 -16.06 12.85 46.07
CA ILE A 470 -15.25 13.95 45.61
C ILE A 470 -13.83 13.91 46.15
#